data_aff492e82f4809d44f1f0849da93b89a
#
_entry.id   aff492e82f4809d44f1f0849da93b89a
#
_cell.length_a   1.000
_cell.length_b   1.000
_cell.length_c   1.000
_cell.angle_alpha   90.00
_cell.angle_beta   90.00
_cell.angle_gamma   90.00
#
_symmetry.space_group_name_H-M   'P 1'
#
loop_
_entity.id
_entity.type
_entity.pdbx_description
1 polymer ?
#
loop_
_entity_poly.entity_id
_entity_poly.type
_entity_poly.pdbx_seq_one_letter_code
_entity_poly.pdbx_strand_id
1 'polypeptide(L)'
;MSGESKRHERVPVPVPLYGEVMVYQPMTILDISKGGLQIETPFKLQLDSLHEFRISLGERSIVVKGRIAHCHIGELKEGGVLYRTGVEFIENPDHVQSTIEAFVDALKLTRRAILDGEIAE
;
A
#
# COMPACT_ATOMS: atom_id res chain seq x y z
N MET A 1 -37.00 0.88 -21.41
CA MET A 1 -36.33 0.75 -21.41
C MET A 1 -35.67 1.08 -21.06
N SER A 2 -35.87 1.22 -20.85
CA SER A 2 -35.17 1.41 -20.56
C SER A 2 -33.92 1.27 -20.59
N GLY A 3 -33.46 0.36 -20.51
CA GLY A 3 -32.09 0.07 -20.56
C GLY A 3 -31.40 0.65 -21.74
N GLU A 4 -32.08 0.69 -22.81
CA GLU A 4 -31.40 1.18 -24.00
C GLU A 4 -31.14 2.65 -23.90
N SER A 5 -31.93 3.39 -23.16
CA SER A 5 -31.63 4.79 -23.02
C SER A 5 -30.33 5.01 -22.29
N LYS A 6 -29.82 3.98 -21.65
CA LYS A 6 -28.56 4.07 -20.91
C LYS A 6 -27.39 3.51 -21.67
N ARG A 7 -27.65 3.01 -22.82
CA ARG A 7 -26.58 2.52 -23.66
C ARG A 7 -25.93 3.65 -24.39
N HIS A 8 -24.65 3.56 -24.49
CA HIS A 8 -23.89 4.50 -25.28
C HIS A 8 -23.26 3.75 -26.44
N GLU A 9 -23.19 4.42 -27.56
CA GLU A 9 -22.58 3.82 -28.72
C GLU A 9 -21.15 3.44 -28.44
N ARG A 10 -20.77 2.23 -28.86
CA ARG A 10 -19.39 1.78 -28.75
C ARG A 10 -18.73 2.01 -30.09
N VAL A 11 -17.57 2.62 -30.02
CA VAL A 11 -16.82 2.95 -31.22
C VAL A 11 -15.58 2.07 -31.26
N PRO A 12 -15.41 1.26 -32.31
CA PRO A 12 -14.20 0.47 -32.44
C PRO A 12 -12.98 1.36 -32.51
N VAL A 13 -11.89 0.87 -31.98
CA VAL A 13 -10.64 1.62 -31.96
C VAL A 13 -9.79 1.14 -33.13
N PRO A 14 -9.56 2.00 -34.15
CA PRO A 14 -8.86 1.57 -35.36
C PRO A 14 -7.34 1.48 -35.19
N VAL A 15 -6.80 2.02 -34.10
CA VAL A 15 -5.37 1.96 -33.81
C VAL A 15 -5.22 1.39 -32.42
N PRO A 16 -4.06 0.80 -32.10
CA PRO A 16 -3.86 0.27 -30.75
C PRO A 16 -3.96 1.38 -29.70
N LEU A 17 -4.76 1.15 -28.69
CA LEU A 17 -4.83 1.99 -27.51
C LEU A 17 -4.45 1.14 -26.33
N TYR A 18 -3.61 1.69 -25.48
CA TYR A 18 -3.08 0.96 -24.32
C TYR A 18 -3.60 1.59 -23.05
N GLY A 19 -3.86 0.75 -22.10
CA GLY A 19 -4.28 1.20 -20.78
C GLY A 19 -3.74 0.27 -19.74
N GLU A 20 -4.02 0.59 -18.50
CA GLU A 20 -3.61 -0.24 -17.39
C GLU A 20 -4.80 -0.54 -16.52
N VAL A 21 -4.80 -1.74 -15.96
CA VAL A 21 -5.80 -2.08 -14.97
C VAL A 21 -5.10 -2.14 -13.63
N MET A 22 -5.70 -1.46 -12.63
CA MET A 22 -5.17 -1.45 -11.29
C MET A 22 -5.72 -2.62 -10.52
N VAL A 23 -4.84 -3.41 -9.93
CA VAL A 23 -5.23 -4.60 -9.18
C VAL A 23 -4.57 -4.56 -7.82
N TYR A 24 -5.37 -4.72 -6.76
CA TYR A 24 -4.83 -4.79 -5.42
C TYR A 24 -4.37 -6.22 -5.15
N GLN A 25 -3.15 -6.35 -4.70
CA GLN A 25 -2.58 -7.64 -4.32
C GLN A 25 -2.14 -7.60 -2.88
N PRO A 26 -2.21 -8.74 -2.18
CA PRO A 26 -1.83 -8.77 -0.77
C PRO A 26 -0.37 -8.40 -0.57
N MET A 27 -0.11 -7.76 0.55
CA MET A 27 1.24 -7.46 0.99
C MET A 27 1.29 -7.58 2.50
N THR A 28 2.48 -7.81 3.02
CA THR A 28 2.69 -7.79 4.46
C THR A 28 3.42 -6.50 4.81
N ILE A 29 2.89 -5.77 5.77
CA ILE A 29 3.54 -4.55 6.23
C ILE A 29 4.47 -4.94 7.37
N LEU A 30 5.77 -4.71 7.16
CA LEU A 30 6.78 -5.06 8.14
C LEU A 30 6.97 -3.95 9.16
N ASP A 31 6.94 -2.71 8.70
CA ASP A 31 6.96 -1.57 9.60
C ASP A 31 6.36 -0.37 8.89
N ILE A 32 6.05 0.65 9.69
CA ILE A 32 5.43 1.86 9.19
C ILE A 32 5.99 3.04 9.97
N SER A 33 6.20 4.14 9.24
CA SER A 33 6.60 5.40 9.85
C SER A 33 5.68 6.47 9.30
N LYS A 34 5.87 7.69 9.78
CA LYS A 34 5.08 8.81 9.27
C LYS A 34 5.38 9.11 7.81
N GLY A 35 6.52 8.67 7.32
CA GLY A 35 6.95 8.94 5.95
C GLY A 35 6.88 7.77 5.01
N GLY A 36 6.59 6.57 5.47
CA GLY A 36 6.58 5.43 4.57
C GLY A 36 6.35 4.10 5.21
N LEU A 37 6.49 3.08 4.40
CA LEU A 37 6.26 1.68 4.78
C LEU A 37 7.45 0.82 4.36
N GLN A 38 7.63 -0.26 5.09
CA GLN A 38 8.45 -1.37 4.64
C GLN A 38 7.49 -2.53 4.44
N ILE A 39 7.47 -3.09 3.24
CA ILE A 39 6.54 -4.17 2.93
C ILE A 39 7.27 -5.39 2.39
N GLU A 40 6.59 -6.51 2.45
CA GLU A 40 7.09 -7.76 1.91
C GLU A 40 6.06 -8.32 0.94
N THR A 41 6.50 -8.69 -0.25
CA THR A 41 5.61 -9.19 -1.29
C THR A 41 6.28 -10.33 -2.05
N PRO A 42 5.48 -11.21 -2.66
CA PRO A 42 6.04 -12.27 -3.50
C PRO A 42 6.37 -11.80 -4.91
N PHE A 43 6.23 -10.51 -5.18
CA PHE A 43 6.55 -9.95 -6.48
C PHE A 43 7.44 -8.75 -6.32
N LYS A 44 8.18 -8.44 -7.37
CA LYS A 44 9.11 -7.32 -7.37
C LYS A 44 8.40 -6.06 -7.82
N LEU A 45 8.68 -4.95 -7.14
CA LEU A 45 8.17 -3.64 -7.52
C LEU A 45 9.33 -2.82 -8.08
N GLN A 46 9.02 -2.03 -9.09
CA GLN A 46 10.05 -1.30 -9.81
C GLN A 46 10.46 -0.03 -9.05
N LEU A 47 11.76 0.21 -9.00
CA LEU A 47 12.29 1.40 -8.36
C LEU A 47 11.70 2.65 -8.96
N ASP A 48 11.37 3.61 -8.11
CA ASP A 48 10.82 4.92 -8.48
C ASP A 48 9.42 4.87 -9.08
N SER A 49 8.80 3.70 -9.18
CA SER A 49 7.42 3.64 -9.65
C SER A 49 6.46 4.12 -8.56
N LEU A 50 5.32 4.62 -8.99
CA LEU A 50 4.31 5.18 -8.12
C LEU A 50 3.13 4.23 -8.04
N HIS A 51 2.62 4.03 -6.84
CA HIS A 51 1.51 3.11 -6.62
C HIS A 51 0.59 3.64 -5.55
N GLU A 52 -0.62 3.11 -5.55
CA GLU A 52 -1.56 3.34 -4.46
C GLU A 52 -1.60 2.07 -3.62
N PHE A 53 -1.51 2.27 -2.32
CA PHE A 53 -1.52 1.19 -1.35
C PHE A 53 -2.75 1.31 -0.48
N ARG A 54 -3.52 0.22 -0.37
CA ARG A 54 -4.62 0.20 0.57
C ARG A 54 -4.11 -0.43 1.84
N ILE A 55 -4.20 0.29 2.94
CA ILE A 55 -3.75 -0.22 4.22
C ILE A 55 -4.86 -0.14 5.24
N SER A 56 -4.91 -1.17 6.07
CA SER A 56 -5.87 -1.23 7.17
C SER A 56 -5.14 -0.86 8.44
N LEU A 57 -5.55 0.23 9.06
CA LEU A 57 -4.95 0.73 10.27
C LEU A 57 -6.00 0.61 11.37
N GLY A 58 -5.94 -0.53 12.09
CA GLY A 58 -6.98 -0.82 13.05
C GLY A 58 -8.28 -1.07 12.34
N GLU A 59 -9.30 -0.27 12.65
CA GLU A 59 -10.59 -0.41 12.00
C GLU A 59 -10.76 0.48 10.80
N ARG A 60 -9.73 1.23 10.47
CA ARG A 60 -9.79 2.15 9.34
C ARG A 60 -9.03 1.59 8.16
N SER A 61 -9.53 1.91 6.98
CA SER A 61 -8.85 1.53 5.75
C SER A 61 -8.60 2.81 4.96
N ILE A 62 -7.37 3.01 4.53
CA ILE A 62 -7.01 4.19 3.78
C ILE A 62 -6.24 3.78 2.54
N VAL A 63 -6.22 4.68 1.56
CA VAL A 63 -5.43 4.51 0.35
C VAL A 63 -4.38 5.59 0.36
N VAL A 64 -3.11 5.19 0.26
CA VAL A 64 -2.01 6.13 0.28
C VAL A 64 -1.22 6.01 -1.01
N LYS A 65 -0.65 7.12 -1.44
CA LYS A 65 0.24 7.14 -2.59
C LYS A 65 1.66 7.00 -2.10
N GLY A 66 2.42 6.18 -2.81
CA GLY A 66 3.80 5.97 -2.46
C GLY A 66 4.68 5.73 -3.66
N ARG A 67 5.95 6.05 -3.48
CA ARG A 67 7.00 5.82 -4.46
C ARG A 67 7.89 4.71 -3.95
N ILE A 68 8.28 3.82 -4.84
CA ILE A 68 9.18 2.72 -4.47
C ILE A 68 10.59 3.28 -4.32
N ALA A 69 11.07 3.33 -3.09
CA ALA A 69 12.38 3.86 -2.79
C ALA A 69 13.48 2.82 -2.95
N HIS A 70 13.17 1.57 -2.63
CA HIS A 70 14.09 0.47 -2.86
C HIS A 70 13.30 -0.83 -2.88
N CYS A 71 13.91 -1.85 -3.49
CA CYS A 71 13.29 -3.18 -3.55
C CYS A 71 14.41 -4.19 -3.71
N HIS A 72 14.44 -5.17 -2.82
CA HIS A 72 15.48 -6.19 -2.87
C HIS A 72 14.91 -7.51 -2.34
N ILE A 73 15.65 -8.57 -2.59
CA ILE A 73 15.25 -9.89 -2.11
C ILE A 73 15.41 -9.89 -0.58
N GLY A 74 14.31 -10.15 0.11
CA GLY A 74 14.34 -10.16 1.56
C GLY A 74 14.54 -11.53 2.14
N GLU A 75 13.90 -12.51 1.52
CA GLU A 75 13.93 -13.85 2.09
C GLU A 75 13.69 -14.87 1.00
N LEU A 76 14.35 -16.01 1.11
CA LEU A 76 14.11 -17.14 0.23
C LEU A 76 13.34 -18.17 1.02
N LYS A 77 12.18 -18.55 0.52
CA LYS A 77 11.35 -19.55 1.18
C LYS A 77 11.09 -20.69 0.23
N GLU A 78 10.70 -21.82 0.79
CA GLU A 78 10.20 -22.91 -0.03
C GLU A 78 9.06 -22.37 -0.86
N GLY A 79 9.13 -22.58 -2.14
CA GLY A 79 8.07 -22.12 -3.00
C GLY A 79 8.27 -20.74 -3.57
N GLY A 80 9.34 -20.02 -3.21
CA GLY A 80 9.59 -18.78 -3.87
C GLY A 80 10.42 -17.79 -3.12
N VAL A 81 10.41 -16.59 -3.65
CA VAL A 81 11.21 -15.49 -3.18
C VAL A 81 10.27 -14.43 -2.64
N LEU A 82 10.66 -13.83 -1.53
CA LEU A 82 9.95 -12.67 -1.00
C LEU A 82 10.84 -11.45 -1.15
N TYR A 83 10.23 -10.36 -1.56
CA TYR A 83 10.92 -9.09 -1.77
C TYR A 83 10.58 -8.12 -0.67
N ARG A 84 11.56 -7.37 -0.23
CA ARG A 84 11.36 -6.27 0.71
C ARG A 84 11.43 -4.97 -0.04
N THR A 85 10.43 -4.14 0.17
CA THR A 85 10.28 -2.90 -0.58
C THR A 85 10.05 -1.76 0.38
N GLY A 86 10.84 -0.71 0.21
CA GLY A 86 10.64 0.53 0.94
C GLY A 86 9.78 1.44 0.12
N VAL A 87 8.71 1.94 0.73
CA VAL A 87 7.75 2.82 0.10
C VAL A 87 7.78 4.16 0.80
N GLU A 88 7.95 5.21 0.03
CA GLU A 88 7.94 6.57 0.55
C GLU A 88 6.58 7.19 0.22
N PHE A 89 5.89 7.71 1.24
CA PHE A 89 4.60 8.37 1.01
C PHE A 89 4.82 9.68 0.28
N ILE A 90 3.98 9.95 -0.71
CA ILE A 90 4.09 11.19 -1.48
C ILE A 90 2.71 11.81 -1.68
N GLU A 91 2.66 13.14 -1.58
CA GLU A 91 1.50 13.93 -1.99
C GLU A 91 0.17 13.39 -1.49
N ASN A 92 0.12 12.95 -0.25
CA ASN A 92 -1.13 12.46 0.31
C ASN A 92 -1.91 13.61 0.95
N PRO A 93 -3.25 13.55 0.87
CA PRO A 93 -4.08 14.57 1.51
C PRO A 93 -3.83 14.62 3.02
N ASP A 94 -4.09 15.78 3.61
CA ASP A 94 -3.83 15.98 5.02
C ASP A 94 -4.56 14.97 5.90
N HIS A 95 -5.79 14.62 5.55
CA HIS A 95 -6.54 13.68 6.39
C HIS A 95 -5.94 12.26 6.34
N VAL A 96 -5.35 11.89 5.21
CA VAL A 96 -4.66 10.60 5.10
C VAL A 96 -3.40 10.64 5.93
N GLN A 97 -2.61 11.70 5.78
CA GLN A 97 -1.38 11.86 6.52
C GLN A 97 -1.64 11.88 8.02
N SER A 98 -2.67 12.59 8.45
CA SER A 98 -3.02 12.66 9.87
C SER A 98 -3.40 11.29 10.42
N THR A 99 -4.11 10.49 9.63
CA THR A 99 -4.50 9.15 10.04
C THR A 99 -3.26 8.28 10.24
N ILE A 100 -2.31 8.37 9.31
CA ILE A 100 -1.06 7.63 9.41
C ILE A 100 -0.30 8.03 10.67
N GLU A 101 -0.19 9.34 10.90
CA GLU A 101 0.58 9.84 12.03
C GLU A 101 -0.03 9.41 13.36
N ALA A 102 -1.35 9.47 13.44
CA ALA A 102 -2.04 9.04 14.66
C ALA A 102 -1.79 7.55 14.92
N PHE A 103 -1.84 6.75 13.86
CA PHE A 103 -1.61 5.32 14.01
C PHE A 103 -0.18 5.02 14.42
N VAL A 104 0.79 5.70 13.83
CA VAL A 104 2.20 5.52 14.17
C VAL A 104 2.44 5.90 15.63
N ASP A 105 1.85 7.02 16.07
CA ASP A 105 2.00 7.44 17.45
C ASP A 105 1.41 6.40 18.42
N ALA A 106 0.26 5.83 18.06
CA ALA A 106 -0.36 4.80 18.87
C ALA A 106 0.54 3.55 18.96
N LEU A 107 1.15 3.17 17.84
CA LEU A 107 2.08 2.04 17.83
C LEU A 107 3.27 2.30 18.73
N LYS A 108 3.81 3.50 18.72
CA LYS A 108 4.95 3.86 19.56
C LYS A 108 4.60 3.72 21.04
N LEU A 109 3.40 4.14 21.41
CA LEU A 109 2.97 4.02 22.80
C LEU A 109 2.83 2.56 23.20
N THR A 110 2.25 1.75 22.37
CA THR A 110 2.09 0.32 22.64
C THR A 110 3.45 -0.34 22.78
N ARG A 111 4.37 -0.01 21.88
CA ARG A 111 5.71 -0.58 21.94
C ARG A 111 6.42 -0.19 23.21
N ARG A 112 6.29 1.06 23.63
CA ARG A 112 6.93 1.53 24.87
C ARG A 112 6.37 0.79 26.07
N ALA A 113 5.05 0.62 26.13
CA ALA A 113 4.43 -0.07 27.25
C ALA A 113 4.92 -1.50 27.36
N ILE A 114 5.06 -2.18 26.22
CA ILE A 114 5.56 -3.54 26.20
C ILE A 114 7.00 -3.59 26.69
N LEU A 115 7.84 -2.67 26.21
CA LEU A 115 9.24 -2.65 26.58
C LEU A 115 9.42 -2.33 28.06
N ASP A 116 8.55 -1.49 28.62
CA ASP A 116 8.61 -1.11 30.02
C ASP A 116 7.95 -2.13 30.95
N GLY A 117 7.34 -3.16 30.37
CA GLY A 117 6.67 -4.16 31.17
C GLY A 117 5.33 -3.74 31.70
N GLU A 118 4.74 -2.68 31.15
CA GLU A 118 3.45 -2.20 31.61
C GLU A 118 2.30 -3.04 31.12
N ILE A 119 2.50 -3.75 30.03
CA ILE A 119 1.51 -4.67 29.51
C ILE A 119 1.93 -6.06 29.93
N ALA A 120 1.24 -6.58 30.91
CA ALA A 120 1.56 -7.90 31.42
C ALA A 120 0.72 -8.93 30.71
N GLU A 121 1.31 -10.10 30.53
CA GLU A 121 0.56 -11.17 29.97
C GLU A 121 -0.13 -11.98 30.97
#